data_a1a614716455f16957398eecc26cab04
#
_entry.id   a1a614716455f16957398eecc26cab04
#
_cell.length_a   1.000
_cell.length_b   1.000
_cell.length_c   1.000
_cell.angle_alpha   90.00
_cell.angle_beta   90.00
_cell.angle_gamma   90.00
#
_symmetry.space_group_name_H-M   'P 1'
#
loop_
_entity.id
_entity.type
_entity.pdbx_description
1 polymer ?
#
loop_
_entity_poly.entity_id
_entity_poly.type
_entity_poly.pdbx_seq_one_letter_code
_entity_poly.pdbx_strand_id
1 'polypeptide(L)'
;MHVILIGGNISNNAYRSYGNFASETLDYIHIDVAILGTKGFKDNNGFTTYENEYELKRHILQQSEKIIVVTDKNKFNAQPEYTYCKFKEVDIFISNTLTKENKSQIQVIPEIIEAEV
;
A
#
# COMPACT_ATOMS: atom_id res chain seq x y z
N MET A 1 -6.34 22.19 -8.32
CA MET A 1 -6.42 20.78 -7.85
C MET A 1 -7.60 20.63 -6.89
N HIS A 2 -8.40 19.61 -7.07
CA HIS A 2 -9.53 19.30 -6.19
C HIS A 2 -9.10 18.21 -5.20
N VAL A 3 -9.22 18.48 -3.90
CA VAL A 3 -8.81 17.55 -2.85
C VAL A 3 -10.02 17.16 -2.02
N ILE A 4 -10.18 15.86 -1.80
CA ILE A 4 -11.23 15.32 -0.93
C ILE A 4 -10.55 14.56 0.20
N LEU A 5 -10.87 14.92 1.44
CA LEU A 5 -10.39 14.19 2.60
C LEU A 5 -11.44 13.16 3.04
N ILE A 6 -11.02 11.90 3.11
CA ILE A 6 -11.88 10.83 3.60
C ILE A 6 -11.91 10.88 5.13
N GLY A 7 -13.10 11.06 5.68
CA GLY A 7 -13.30 11.14 7.13
C GLY A 7 -13.21 9.77 7.79
N GLY A 8 -13.42 9.76 9.10
CA GLY A 8 -13.38 8.57 9.94
C GLY A 8 -12.75 8.86 11.28
N ASN A 9 -12.27 7.85 11.97
CA ASN A 9 -11.46 8.04 13.17
C ASN A 9 -10.09 8.59 12.78
N ILE A 10 -9.55 9.50 13.58
CA ILE A 10 -8.26 10.11 13.31
C ILE A 10 -7.21 9.53 14.25
N SER A 11 -6.12 9.04 13.67
CA SER A 11 -4.97 8.57 14.45
C SER A 11 -4.13 9.75 14.92
N ASN A 12 -3.85 9.81 16.22
CA ASN A 12 -3.03 10.88 16.79
C ASN A 12 -1.57 10.83 16.36
N ASN A 13 -1.07 9.65 16.01
CA ASN A 13 0.36 9.43 15.76
C ASN A 13 0.73 9.36 14.28
N ALA A 14 -0.22 9.14 13.40
CA ALA A 14 0.08 8.84 12.00
C ALA A 14 -0.65 9.76 11.01
N TYR A 15 -1.36 10.77 11.48
CA TYR A 15 -2.04 11.77 10.64
C TYR A 15 -2.88 11.12 9.54
N ARG A 16 -3.69 10.13 9.91
CA ARG A 16 -4.54 9.40 8.97
C ARG A 16 -5.93 9.16 9.55
N SER A 17 -6.88 8.95 8.66
CA SER A 17 -8.21 8.48 9.04
C SER A 17 -8.30 6.97 8.88
N TYR A 18 -9.16 6.34 9.65
CA TYR A 18 -9.37 4.89 9.59
C TYR A 18 -10.76 4.53 10.12
N GLY A 19 -11.12 3.25 10.03
CA GLY A 19 -12.37 2.74 10.57
C GLY A 19 -13.50 2.69 9.55
N ASN A 20 -14.67 2.29 10.02
CA ASN A 20 -15.79 1.97 9.13
C ASN A 20 -16.29 3.17 8.31
N PHE A 21 -16.33 4.36 8.89
CA PHE A 21 -16.74 5.54 8.14
C PHE A 21 -15.83 5.82 6.95
N ALA A 22 -14.52 5.65 7.15
CA ALA A 22 -13.55 5.81 6.06
C ALA A 22 -13.71 4.72 5.01
N SER A 23 -13.79 3.46 5.44
CA SER A 23 -13.89 2.31 4.54
C SER A 23 -15.18 2.32 3.71
N GLU A 24 -16.31 2.60 4.34
CA GLU A 24 -17.61 2.62 3.66
C GLU A 24 -17.70 3.73 2.61
N THR A 25 -17.11 4.89 2.89
CA THR A 25 -17.08 5.99 1.93
C THR A 25 -16.40 5.56 0.62
N LEU A 26 -15.33 4.77 0.73
CA LEU A 26 -14.60 4.29 -0.44
C LEU A 26 -15.41 3.37 -1.34
N ASP A 27 -16.41 2.70 -0.82
CA ASP A 27 -17.26 1.80 -1.62
C ASP A 27 -18.07 2.55 -2.69
N TYR A 28 -18.20 3.86 -2.56
CA TYR A 28 -18.93 4.70 -3.49
C TYR A 28 -18.03 5.47 -4.46
N ILE A 29 -16.72 5.24 -4.40
CA ILE A 29 -15.74 5.99 -5.18
C ILE A 29 -15.03 5.05 -6.15
N HIS A 30 -14.96 5.44 -7.42
CA HIS A 30 -14.08 4.79 -8.39
C HIS A 30 -12.71 5.46 -8.32
N ILE A 31 -11.65 4.68 -8.24
CA ILE A 31 -10.28 5.17 -8.12
C ILE A 31 -9.51 4.76 -9.37
N ASP A 32 -9.02 5.73 -10.12
CA ASP A 32 -8.21 5.46 -11.30
C ASP A 32 -6.84 4.92 -10.90
N VAL A 33 -6.20 5.57 -9.93
CA VAL A 33 -4.88 5.19 -9.44
C VAL A 33 -4.84 5.30 -7.92
N ALA A 34 -4.50 4.22 -7.25
CA ALA A 34 -4.22 4.23 -5.82
C ALA A 34 -2.72 4.23 -5.59
N ILE A 35 -2.26 5.12 -4.73
CA ILE A 35 -0.85 5.17 -4.30
C ILE A 35 -0.83 4.83 -2.82
N LEU A 36 -0.22 3.69 -2.50
CA LEU A 36 -0.24 3.14 -1.15
C LEU A 36 1.17 2.95 -0.61
N GLY A 37 1.32 3.20 0.69
CA GLY A 37 2.53 2.83 1.40
C GLY A 37 2.44 1.41 1.94
N THR A 38 3.54 0.91 2.48
CA THR A 38 3.57 -0.37 3.17
C THR A 38 4.45 -0.28 4.41
N LYS A 39 4.21 -1.17 5.37
CA LYS A 39 5.06 -1.30 6.55
C LYS A 39 6.16 -2.35 6.37
N GLY A 40 6.01 -3.20 5.37
CA GLY A 40 6.96 -4.24 5.05
C GLY A 40 6.40 -5.22 4.05
N PHE A 41 7.08 -6.35 3.87
CA PHE A 41 6.50 -7.46 3.12
C PHE A 41 6.94 -8.78 3.72
N LYS A 42 6.14 -9.80 3.45
CA LYS A 42 6.31 -11.11 4.07
C LYS A 42 6.60 -12.18 3.03
N ASP A 43 7.79 -12.75 3.12
CA ASP A 43 8.18 -14.04 2.50
C ASP A 43 7.67 -14.28 1.07
N ASN A 44 7.92 -13.37 0.13
CA ASN A 44 7.49 -13.49 -1.26
C ASN A 44 5.96 -13.53 -1.45
N ASN A 45 5.19 -13.11 -0.46
CA ASN A 45 3.74 -13.17 -0.53
C ASN A 45 3.10 -11.81 -0.87
N GLY A 46 3.41 -10.77 -0.10
CA GLY A 46 2.79 -9.49 -0.32
C GLY A 46 3.23 -8.40 0.64
N PHE A 47 2.63 -7.24 0.47
CA PHE A 47 2.89 -6.08 1.31
C PHE A 47 2.02 -6.10 2.54
N THR A 48 2.58 -5.65 3.66
CA THR A 48 1.97 -5.78 4.98
C THR A 48 1.62 -4.44 5.60
N THR A 49 0.69 -4.49 6.52
CA THR A 49 0.23 -3.33 7.28
C THR A 49 -0.27 -3.75 8.66
N TYR A 50 -0.57 -2.79 9.51
CA TYR A 50 -1.15 -3.05 10.82
C TYR A 50 -2.66 -3.27 10.74
N GLU A 51 -3.21 -3.92 11.76
CA GLU A 51 -4.61 -4.29 11.84
C GLU A 51 -5.57 -3.13 11.56
N ASN A 52 -5.33 -1.98 12.15
CA ASN A 52 -6.21 -0.82 12.01
C ASN A 52 -6.19 -0.18 10.62
N GLU A 53 -5.25 -0.54 9.77
CA GLU A 53 -5.14 -0.06 8.38
C GLU A 53 -5.62 -1.08 7.35
N TYR A 54 -5.69 -2.34 7.73
CA TYR A 54 -5.93 -3.45 6.81
C TYR A 54 -7.23 -3.30 6.04
N GLU A 55 -8.33 -3.08 6.74
CA GLU A 55 -9.65 -3.00 6.12
C GLU A 55 -9.74 -1.83 5.13
N LEU A 56 -9.29 -0.66 5.55
CA LEU A 56 -9.30 0.52 4.68
C LEU A 56 -8.50 0.28 3.40
N LYS A 57 -7.31 -0.27 3.51
CA LYS A 57 -6.47 -0.55 2.35
C LYS A 57 -7.09 -1.58 1.41
N ARG A 58 -7.75 -2.60 1.96
CA ARG A 58 -8.47 -3.57 1.11
C ARG A 58 -9.62 -2.92 0.34
N HIS A 59 -10.37 -2.02 0.95
CA HIS A 59 -11.41 -1.25 0.25
C HIS A 59 -10.81 -0.39 -0.87
N ILE A 60 -9.69 0.26 -0.63
CA ILE A 60 -8.99 1.05 -1.66
C ILE A 60 -8.62 0.16 -2.85
N LEU A 61 -8.04 -1.00 -2.59
CA LEU A 61 -7.63 -1.93 -3.66
C LEU A 61 -8.82 -2.38 -4.50
N GLN A 62 -9.95 -2.68 -3.87
CA GLN A 62 -11.15 -3.14 -4.56
C GLN A 62 -11.74 -2.08 -5.49
N GLN A 63 -11.56 -0.81 -5.17
CA GLN A 63 -12.11 0.30 -5.93
C GLN A 63 -11.14 0.87 -6.98
N SER A 64 -9.92 0.35 -7.04
CA SER A 64 -8.86 0.95 -7.84
C SER A 64 -8.59 0.16 -9.12
N GLU A 65 -8.42 0.89 -10.23
CA GLU A 65 -7.99 0.28 -11.49
C GLU A 65 -6.50 -0.01 -11.50
N LYS A 66 -5.70 0.92 -10.98
CA LYS A 66 -4.24 0.80 -10.97
C LYS A 66 -3.71 0.96 -9.56
N ILE A 67 -2.81 0.09 -9.17
CA ILE A 67 -2.25 0.06 -7.82
C ILE A 67 -0.76 0.27 -7.88
N ILE A 68 -0.31 1.33 -7.20
CA ILE A 68 1.10 1.69 -7.05
C ILE A 68 1.46 1.60 -5.58
N VAL A 69 2.49 0.83 -5.25
CA VAL A 69 3.03 0.78 -3.89
C VAL A 69 4.36 1.52 -3.86
N VAL A 70 4.48 2.45 -2.93
CA VAL A 70 5.68 3.28 -2.76
C VAL A 70 6.23 3.07 -1.36
N THR A 71 7.51 2.79 -1.25
CA THR A 71 8.16 2.61 0.04
C THR A 71 9.66 2.87 -0.07
N ASP A 72 10.35 2.86 1.07
CA ASP A 72 11.79 2.86 1.09
C ASP A 72 12.34 1.45 1.41
N LYS A 73 13.62 1.22 1.09
CA LYS A 73 14.26 -0.09 1.27
C LYS A 73 14.27 -0.58 2.72
N ASN A 74 14.14 0.31 3.69
CA ASN A 74 14.17 -0.08 5.11
C ASN A 74 12.92 -0.86 5.52
N LYS A 75 11.84 -0.75 4.76
CA LYS A 75 10.59 -1.48 5.03
C LYS A 75 10.68 -2.96 4.70
N PHE A 76 11.70 -3.39 3.96
CA PHE A 76 11.85 -4.79 3.59
C PHE A 76 12.12 -5.73 4.77
N ASN A 77 12.56 -5.19 5.90
CA ASN A 77 12.83 -5.99 7.10
C ASN A 77 11.72 -5.92 8.15
N ALA A 78 10.70 -5.11 7.93
CA ALA A 78 9.58 -4.99 8.85
C ALA A 78 8.56 -6.09 8.60
N GLN A 79 7.99 -6.66 9.66
CA GLN A 79 7.02 -7.75 9.58
C GLN A 79 5.75 -7.44 10.37
N PRO A 80 4.94 -6.48 9.92
CA PRO A 80 3.61 -6.31 10.48
C PRO A 80 2.72 -7.53 10.21
N GLU A 81 1.63 -7.63 10.93
CA GLU A 81 0.83 -8.85 11.04
C GLU A 81 -0.01 -9.20 9.82
N TYR A 82 -0.42 -8.19 9.03
CA TYR A 82 -1.43 -8.39 7.98
C TYR A 82 -0.87 -8.12 6.60
N THR A 83 -1.03 -9.07 5.70
CA THR A 83 -0.78 -8.86 4.27
C THR A 83 -2.04 -8.24 3.66
N TYR A 84 -1.97 -6.98 3.26
CA TYR A 84 -3.12 -6.30 2.67
C TYR A 84 -3.15 -6.37 1.14
N CYS A 85 -2.00 -6.62 0.52
CA CYS A 85 -1.86 -6.61 -0.94
C CYS A 85 -0.83 -7.64 -1.36
N LYS A 86 -1.24 -8.62 -2.15
CA LYS A 86 -0.30 -9.59 -2.72
C LYS A 86 0.48 -8.94 -3.85
N PHE A 87 1.72 -9.38 -4.07
CA PHE A 87 2.57 -8.80 -5.12
C PHE A 87 1.89 -8.82 -6.48
N LYS A 88 1.13 -9.86 -6.79
CA LYS A 88 0.41 -9.98 -8.08
C LYS A 88 -0.69 -8.94 -8.27
N GLU A 89 -1.15 -8.29 -7.20
CA GLU A 89 -2.18 -7.24 -7.26
C GLU A 89 -1.58 -5.87 -7.60
N VAL A 90 -0.25 -5.73 -7.54
CA VAL A 90 0.44 -4.45 -7.72
C VAL A 90 0.85 -4.27 -9.18
N ASP A 91 0.56 -3.10 -9.73
CA ASP A 91 0.98 -2.75 -11.09
C ASP A 91 2.36 -2.13 -11.15
N ILE A 92 2.66 -1.23 -10.21
CA ILE A 92 3.95 -0.53 -10.15
C ILE A 92 4.44 -0.51 -8.70
N PHE A 93 5.70 -0.86 -8.51
CA PHE A 93 6.38 -0.72 -7.23
C PHE A 93 7.49 0.31 -7.34
N ILE A 94 7.52 1.28 -6.44
CA ILE A 94 8.50 2.36 -6.43
C ILE A 94 9.23 2.35 -5.09
N SER A 95 10.55 2.33 -5.15
CA SER A 95 11.42 2.35 -3.98
C SER A 95 12.74 3.03 -4.32
N ASN A 96 13.57 3.30 -3.33
CA ASN A 96 14.97 3.60 -3.58
C ASN A 96 15.73 2.30 -3.94
N THR A 97 17.03 2.38 -4.16
CA THR A 97 17.84 1.27 -4.67
C THR A 97 17.62 -0.02 -3.88
N LEU A 98 17.31 -1.09 -4.59
CA LEU A 98 17.04 -2.42 -4.05
C LEU A 98 18.23 -3.35 -4.21
N THR A 99 18.37 -4.30 -3.30
CA THR A 99 19.33 -5.40 -3.45
C THR A 99 18.81 -6.41 -4.49
N LYS A 100 19.69 -7.27 -5.00
CA LYS A 100 19.30 -8.34 -5.92
C LYS A 100 18.30 -9.29 -5.27
N GLU A 101 18.49 -9.57 -3.99
CA GLU A 101 17.59 -10.42 -3.22
C GLU A 101 16.19 -9.82 -3.15
N ASN A 102 16.09 -8.55 -2.79
CA ASN A 102 14.80 -7.86 -2.73
C ASN A 102 14.10 -7.81 -4.07
N LYS A 103 14.84 -7.55 -5.15
CA LYS A 103 14.28 -7.57 -6.50
C LYS A 103 13.72 -8.93 -6.88
N SER A 104 14.41 -10.00 -6.51
CA SER A 104 13.93 -11.36 -6.84
C SER A 104 12.63 -11.71 -6.13
N GLN A 105 12.41 -11.16 -4.93
CA GLN A 105 11.19 -11.38 -4.16
C GLN A 105 9.95 -10.74 -4.79
N ILE A 106 10.12 -9.63 -5.50
CA ILE A 106 9.01 -8.86 -6.07
C ILE A 106 8.96 -8.91 -7.60
N GLN A 107 9.69 -9.80 -8.22
CA GLN A 107 9.81 -9.85 -9.69
C GLN A 107 8.49 -10.12 -10.43
N VAL A 108 7.48 -10.62 -9.73
CA VAL A 108 6.15 -10.81 -10.31
C VAL A 108 5.44 -9.48 -10.61
N ILE A 109 5.86 -8.39 -9.97
CA ILE A 109 5.30 -7.07 -10.22
C ILE A 109 5.73 -6.58 -11.60
N PRO A 110 4.79 -6.17 -12.48
CA PRO A 110 5.11 -5.82 -13.87
C PRO A 110 6.11 -4.70 -14.04
N GLU A 111 6.06 -3.67 -13.18
CA GLU A 111 6.94 -2.51 -13.28
C GLU A 111 7.53 -2.17 -11.92
N ILE A 112 8.86 -2.10 -11.87
CA ILE A 112 9.61 -1.74 -10.67
C ILE A 112 10.46 -0.54 -10.99
N ILE A 113 10.28 0.55 -10.24
CA ILE A 113 11.02 1.78 -10.40
C ILE A 113 11.90 2.01 -9.17
N GLU A 114 13.20 2.15 -9.39
CA GLU A 114 14.14 2.52 -8.35
C GLU A 114 14.46 4.00 -8.49
N ALA A 115 14.04 4.79 -7.52
CA ALA A 115 14.29 6.22 -7.51
C ALA A 115 15.59 6.51 -6.77
N GLU A 116 16.37 7.43 -7.30
CA GLU A 116 17.56 7.95 -6.61
C GLU A 116 17.11 9.03 -5.62
N VAL A 117 17.62 8.91 -4.41
CA VAL A 117 17.32 9.86 -3.33
C VAL A 117 18.59 10.42 -2.75
#